data_12ffe158164963a33f7f3ad4ef815bb8
#
_entry.id   12ffe158164963a33f7f3ad4ef815bb8
#
_cell.length_a   1.000
_cell.length_b   1.000
_cell.length_c   1.000
_cell.angle_alpha   90.00
_cell.angle_beta   90.00
_cell.angle_gamma   90.00
#
_symmetry.space_group_name_H-M   'P 1'
#
loop_
_entity.id
_entity.type
_entity.pdbx_description
1 polymer ?
#
loop_
_entity_poly.entity_id
_entity_poly.type
_entity_poly.pdbx_seq_one_letter_code
_entity_poly.pdbx_strand_id
1 'polypeptide(L)'
;MYFQDGITQNTVGADGRSLSMYTYMLDALIRSYQPEAKRALVLGLGAGIVPRTLAARGVEVTAVEIDPAAVQAARQTFGLPEDVKVVLEDARTFLQRCTRPYDVVVVDLFAGDGVPEYLVTQDFFNALRACTGDNGVAIFNTFADLQFPRPYAHFLATLRASLPAIVLYRPDY
;
A
#
# COMPACT_ATOMS: atom_id res chain seq x y z
N MET A 1 -17.51 3.58 7.43
CA MET A 1 -16.86 2.25 7.43
C MET A 1 -16.70 1.80 5.99
N TYR A 2 -15.51 1.38 5.59
CA TYR A 2 -15.24 0.76 4.29
C TYR A 2 -15.17 -0.75 4.47
N PHE A 3 -15.98 -1.46 3.71
CA PHE A 3 -16.16 -2.89 3.81
C PHE A 3 -15.99 -3.53 2.43
N GLN A 4 -15.11 -4.52 2.33
CA GLN A 4 -14.79 -5.21 1.09
C GLN A 4 -14.55 -6.69 1.37
N ASP A 5 -15.07 -7.57 0.52
CA ASP A 5 -14.91 -9.04 0.60
C ASP A 5 -15.27 -9.65 1.97
N GLY A 6 -16.30 -9.10 2.62
CA GLY A 6 -16.76 -9.59 3.92
C GLY A 6 -15.96 -9.07 5.12
N ILE A 7 -14.96 -8.21 4.92
CA ILE A 7 -14.07 -7.70 5.98
C ILE A 7 -14.10 -6.17 6.02
N THR A 8 -14.07 -5.61 7.23
CA THR A 8 -13.89 -4.17 7.42
C THR A 8 -12.43 -3.81 7.16
N GLN A 9 -12.17 -3.16 6.04
CA GLN A 9 -10.83 -2.70 5.65
C GLN A 9 -10.44 -1.39 6.34
N ASN A 10 -11.39 -0.49 6.52
CA ASN A 10 -11.14 0.77 7.21
C ASN A 10 -12.41 1.34 7.85
N THR A 11 -12.22 2.05 8.96
CA THR A 11 -13.27 2.83 9.60
C THR A 11 -12.82 4.27 9.70
N VAL A 12 -13.69 5.19 9.30
CA VAL A 12 -13.44 6.63 9.34
C VAL A 12 -14.42 7.27 10.31
N GLY A 13 -13.89 8.08 11.20
CA GLY A 13 -14.67 8.87 12.16
C GLY A 13 -15.47 9.99 11.49
N ALA A 14 -16.37 10.61 12.23
CA ALA A 14 -17.16 11.75 11.75
C ALA A 14 -16.29 12.97 11.37
N ASP A 15 -15.11 13.07 11.93
CA ASP A 15 -14.09 14.08 11.62
C ASP A 15 -13.24 13.77 10.38
N GLY A 16 -13.54 12.67 9.68
CA GLY A 16 -12.82 12.22 8.51
C GLY A 16 -11.48 11.50 8.80
N ARG A 17 -11.12 11.30 10.07
CA ARG A 17 -9.89 10.58 10.45
C ARG A 17 -10.11 9.07 10.41
N SER A 18 -9.07 8.35 10.03
CA SER A 18 -9.08 6.89 10.15
C SER A 18 -9.12 6.47 11.62
N LEU A 19 -9.89 5.42 11.90
CA LEU A 19 -9.87 4.73 13.18
C LEU A 19 -9.03 3.43 13.11
N SER A 20 -8.47 3.13 11.94
CA SER A 20 -7.62 1.96 11.72
C SER A 20 -6.16 2.30 11.97
N MET A 21 -5.56 1.71 12.99
CA MET A 21 -4.21 2.00 13.47
C MET A 21 -3.14 1.86 12.37
N TYR A 22 -3.29 0.87 11.48
CA TYR A 22 -2.29 0.61 10.45
C TYR A 22 -2.03 1.80 9.54
N THR A 23 -3.04 2.64 9.26
CA THR A 23 -2.86 3.83 8.41
C THR A 23 -1.92 4.85 9.03
N TYR A 24 -1.95 4.99 10.35
CA TYR A 24 -1.03 5.85 11.11
C TYR A 24 0.38 5.25 11.15
N MET A 25 0.49 3.93 11.25
CA MET A 25 1.79 3.24 11.20
C MET A 25 2.45 3.42 9.83
N LEU A 26 1.70 3.27 8.74
CA LEU A 26 2.20 3.54 7.39
C LEU A 26 2.70 4.98 7.25
N ASP A 27 1.91 5.97 7.70
CA ASP A 27 2.33 7.37 7.65
C ASP A 27 3.58 7.64 8.51
N ALA A 28 3.66 7.04 9.70
CA ALA A 28 4.83 7.17 10.58
C ALA A 28 6.08 6.58 9.95
N LEU A 29 6.00 5.41 9.31
CA LEU A 29 7.10 4.78 8.60
C LEU A 29 7.55 5.63 7.41
N ILE A 30 6.60 6.16 6.61
CA ILE A 30 6.92 7.06 5.51
C ILE A 30 7.69 8.29 6.01
N ARG A 31 7.22 8.93 7.07
CA ARG A 31 7.88 10.10 7.68
C ARG A 31 9.28 9.77 8.20
N SER A 32 9.47 8.56 8.72
CA SER A 32 10.74 8.16 9.31
C SER A 32 11.80 7.83 8.27
N TYR A 33 11.39 7.17 7.17
CA TYR A 33 12.31 6.70 6.14
C TYR A 33 12.44 7.64 4.95
N GLN A 34 11.37 8.38 4.62
CA GLN A 34 11.32 9.30 3.47
C GLN A 34 10.60 10.60 3.84
N PRO A 35 11.14 11.40 4.78
CA PRO A 35 10.52 12.65 5.23
C PRO A 35 10.35 13.67 4.10
N GLU A 36 11.22 13.63 3.10
CA GLU A 36 11.26 14.56 1.96
C GLU A 36 10.67 13.95 0.67
N ALA A 37 9.89 12.86 0.79
CA ALA A 37 9.28 12.22 -0.37
C ALA A 37 8.51 13.23 -1.23
N LYS A 38 8.75 13.22 -2.53
CA LYS A 38 8.06 14.04 -3.53
C LYS A 38 7.04 13.24 -4.32
N ARG A 39 7.29 11.93 -4.49
CA ARG A 39 6.45 11.04 -5.30
C ARG A 39 6.19 9.74 -4.56
N ALA A 40 4.92 9.39 -4.46
CA ALA A 40 4.49 8.14 -3.84
C ALA A 40 3.59 7.34 -4.78
N LEU A 41 3.81 6.03 -4.77
CA LEU A 41 2.93 5.03 -5.36
C LEU A 41 2.21 4.29 -4.23
N VAL A 42 0.91 4.15 -4.34
CA VAL A 42 0.11 3.34 -3.41
C VAL A 42 -0.58 2.24 -4.22
N LEU A 43 -0.20 1.01 -3.96
CA LEU A 43 -0.81 -0.18 -4.55
C LEU A 43 -1.91 -0.67 -3.61
N GLY A 44 -3.15 -0.61 -4.09
CA GLY A 44 -4.36 -0.74 -3.28
C GLY A 44 -4.84 0.64 -2.78
N LEU A 45 -6.10 0.95 -3.00
CA LEU A 45 -6.70 2.23 -2.63
C LEU A 45 -7.55 2.13 -1.37
N GLY A 46 -8.40 1.12 -1.30
CA GLY A 46 -9.38 0.98 -0.24
C GLY A 46 -10.20 2.26 -0.04
N ALA A 47 -10.30 2.74 1.19
CA ALA A 47 -10.95 4.01 1.52
C ALA A 47 -10.14 5.27 1.13
N GLY A 48 -8.98 5.14 0.51
CA GLY A 48 -8.16 6.26 0.06
C GLY A 48 -7.46 7.06 1.18
N ILE A 49 -7.33 6.51 2.38
CA ILE A 49 -6.78 7.25 3.54
C ILE A 49 -5.29 7.53 3.35
N VAL A 50 -4.51 6.53 2.96
CA VAL A 50 -3.05 6.69 2.78
C VAL A 50 -2.75 7.68 1.64
N PRO A 51 -3.33 7.54 0.42
CA PRO A 51 -3.14 8.52 -0.65
C PRO A 51 -3.54 9.93 -0.25
N ARG A 52 -4.69 10.10 0.42
CA ARG A 52 -5.17 11.40 0.90
C ARG A 52 -4.20 12.04 1.89
N THR A 53 -3.66 11.26 2.83
CA THR A 53 -2.71 11.74 3.83
C THR A 53 -1.41 12.22 3.19
N LEU A 54 -0.91 11.51 2.19
CA LEU A 54 0.29 11.88 1.44
C LEU A 54 0.06 13.12 0.58
N ALA A 55 -1.07 13.21 -0.13
CA ALA A 55 -1.43 14.38 -0.94
C ALA A 55 -1.55 15.64 -0.08
N ALA A 56 -2.16 15.56 1.12
CA ALA A 56 -2.25 16.66 2.06
C ALA A 56 -0.88 17.19 2.53
N ARG A 57 0.19 16.43 2.33
CA ARG A 57 1.59 16.83 2.61
C ARG A 57 2.32 17.37 1.37
N GLY A 58 1.63 17.52 0.24
CA GLY A 58 2.20 17.98 -1.01
C GLY A 58 2.99 16.92 -1.79
N VAL A 59 2.79 15.64 -1.48
CA VAL A 59 3.39 14.52 -2.23
C VAL A 59 2.57 14.27 -3.50
N GLU A 60 3.23 14.13 -4.65
CA GLU A 60 2.61 13.66 -5.90
C GLU A 60 2.24 12.18 -5.74
N VAL A 61 0.95 11.86 -5.65
CA VAL A 61 0.48 10.51 -5.37
C VAL A 61 -0.14 9.87 -6.61
N THR A 62 0.32 8.66 -6.92
CA THR A 62 -0.37 7.73 -7.82
C THR A 62 -0.89 6.56 -7.00
N ALA A 63 -2.18 6.30 -7.06
CA ALA A 63 -2.81 5.11 -6.47
C ALA A 63 -3.22 4.15 -7.59
N VAL A 64 -2.99 2.86 -7.39
CA VAL A 64 -3.39 1.79 -8.33
C VAL A 64 -4.42 0.93 -7.64
N GLU A 65 -5.58 0.78 -8.27
CA GLU A 65 -6.71 0.03 -7.72
C GLU A 65 -7.36 -0.79 -8.85
N ILE A 66 -7.72 -2.01 -8.54
CA ILE A 66 -8.35 -2.91 -9.51
C ILE A 66 -9.89 -2.80 -9.51
N ASP A 67 -10.47 -2.41 -8.38
CA ASP A 67 -11.92 -2.32 -8.19
C ASP A 67 -12.44 -0.88 -8.45
N PRO A 68 -13.22 -0.66 -9.49
CA PRO A 68 -13.82 0.65 -9.76
C PRO A 68 -14.78 1.11 -8.65
N ALA A 69 -15.40 0.19 -7.91
CA ALA A 69 -16.29 0.54 -6.81
C ALA A 69 -15.51 1.12 -5.62
N ALA A 70 -14.30 0.61 -5.34
CA ALA A 70 -13.40 1.19 -4.35
C ALA A 70 -13.02 2.63 -4.71
N VAL A 71 -12.68 2.88 -5.98
CA VAL A 71 -12.37 4.23 -6.47
C VAL A 71 -13.54 5.18 -6.28
N GLN A 72 -14.74 4.74 -6.66
CA GLN A 72 -15.96 5.53 -6.48
C GLN A 72 -16.22 5.85 -4.99
N ALA A 73 -16.10 4.86 -4.12
CA ALA A 73 -16.29 5.03 -2.68
C ALA A 73 -15.25 6.01 -2.09
N ALA A 74 -13.96 5.85 -2.45
CA ALA A 74 -12.89 6.75 -2.00
C ALA A 74 -13.17 8.21 -2.37
N ARG A 75 -13.59 8.48 -3.62
CA ARG A 75 -13.94 9.82 -4.09
C ARG A 75 -15.19 10.38 -3.42
N GLN A 76 -16.29 9.65 -3.49
CA GLN A 76 -17.62 10.16 -3.12
C GLN A 76 -17.86 10.17 -1.60
N THR A 77 -17.25 9.22 -0.88
CA THR A 77 -17.57 9.01 0.54
C THR A 77 -16.42 9.34 1.47
N PHE A 78 -15.17 9.05 1.05
CA PHE A 78 -14.02 9.16 1.93
C PHE A 78 -13.13 10.37 1.63
N GLY A 79 -13.54 11.24 0.71
CA GLY A 79 -12.89 12.53 0.46
C GLY A 79 -11.48 12.40 -0.14
N LEU A 80 -11.28 11.42 -1.03
CA LEU A 80 -10.05 11.32 -1.80
C LEU A 80 -9.93 12.55 -2.73
N PRO A 81 -8.85 13.36 -2.63
CA PRO A 81 -8.68 14.56 -3.42
C PRO A 81 -8.56 14.27 -4.93
N GLU A 82 -9.05 15.18 -5.76
CA GLU A 82 -9.03 15.04 -7.24
C GLU A 82 -7.62 15.01 -7.82
N ASP A 83 -6.67 15.67 -7.19
CA ASP A 83 -5.26 15.70 -7.58
C ASP A 83 -4.51 14.38 -7.32
N VAL A 84 -5.05 13.47 -6.53
CA VAL A 84 -4.54 12.11 -6.44
C VAL A 84 -4.83 11.38 -7.75
N LYS A 85 -3.79 11.02 -8.48
CA LYS A 85 -3.90 10.22 -9.70
C LYS A 85 -4.31 8.79 -9.35
N VAL A 86 -5.50 8.37 -9.76
CA VAL A 86 -5.94 6.96 -9.63
C VAL A 86 -5.82 6.27 -10.98
N VAL A 87 -5.16 5.11 -11.00
CA VAL A 87 -5.05 4.23 -12.16
C VAL A 87 -5.85 2.97 -11.87
N LEU A 88 -6.89 2.74 -12.65
CA LEU A 88 -7.74 1.56 -12.54
C LEU A 88 -7.09 0.39 -13.29
N GLU A 89 -6.28 -0.38 -12.59
CA GLU A 89 -5.47 -1.46 -13.16
C GLU A 89 -5.01 -2.44 -12.07
N ASP A 90 -4.63 -3.63 -12.49
CA ASP A 90 -3.92 -4.59 -11.65
C ASP A 90 -2.51 -4.08 -11.27
N ALA A 91 -2.14 -4.22 -9.99
CA ALA A 91 -0.89 -3.70 -9.46
C ALA A 91 0.37 -4.31 -10.12
N ARG A 92 0.35 -5.61 -10.44
CA ARG A 92 1.46 -6.29 -11.13
C ARG A 92 1.64 -5.75 -12.54
N THR A 93 0.54 -5.56 -13.27
CA THR A 93 0.56 -4.99 -14.61
C THR A 93 1.10 -3.56 -14.60
N PHE A 94 0.68 -2.75 -13.64
CA PHE A 94 1.20 -1.40 -13.46
C PHE A 94 2.71 -1.39 -13.22
N LEU A 95 3.21 -2.22 -12.30
CA LEU A 95 4.63 -2.27 -11.97
C LEU A 95 5.51 -2.68 -13.16
N GLN A 96 5.03 -3.60 -14.01
CA GLN A 96 5.78 -4.06 -15.20
C GLN A 96 6.04 -2.94 -16.21
N ARG A 97 5.21 -1.90 -16.22
CA ARG A 97 5.36 -0.74 -17.13
C ARG A 97 5.80 0.54 -16.42
N CYS A 98 6.22 0.44 -15.17
CA CYS A 98 6.69 1.58 -14.39
C CYS A 98 8.02 2.08 -14.98
N THR A 99 8.00 3.30 -15.52
CA THR A 99 9.17 3.91 -16.15
C THR A 99 9.78 5.04 -15.34
N ARG A 100 9.09 5.51 -14.32
CA ARG A 100 9.53 6.63 -13.49
C ARG A 100 9.46 6.22 -12.01
N PRO A 101 10.60 6.10 -11.33
CA PRO A 101 10.63 5.59 -9.96
C PRO A 101 9.94 6.53 -8.96
N TYR A 102 9.53 5.96 -7.84
CA TYR A 102 8.90 6.63 -6.72
C TYR A 102 9.84 6.64 -5.51
N ASP A 103 9.73 7.68 -4.68
CA ASP A 103 10.47 7.78 -3.42
C ASP A 103 9.90 6.82 -2.38
N VAL A 104 8.58 6.63 -2.44
CA VAL A 104 7.82 5.72 -1.56
C VAL A 104 6.90 4.86 -2.40
N VAL A 105 6.92 3.56 -2.16
CA VAL A 105 5.90 2.63 -2.66
C VAL A 105 5.22 1.96 -1.46
N VAL A 106 3.92 2.21 -1.29
CA VAL A 106 3.09 1.54 -0.28
C VAL A 106 2.38 0.36 -0.94
N VAL A 107 2.53 -0.81 -0.37
CA VAL A 107 1.86 -2.05 -0.81
C VAL A 107 0.80 -2.42 0.23
N ASP A 108 -0.45 -2.08 -0.08
CA ASP A 108 -1.63 -2.29 0.78
C ASP A 108 -2.68 -3.10 -0.01
N LEU A 109 -2.26 -4.29 -0.46
CA LEU A 109 -3.01 -5.17 -1.34
C LEU A 109 -3.61 -6.33 -0.56
N PHE A 110 -4.93 -6.33 -0.44
CA PHE A 110 -5.68 -7.40 0.21
C PHE A 110 -6.82 -7.90 -0.69
N ALA A 111 -7.04 -9.22 -0.65
CA ALA A 111 -8.25 -9.87 -1.15
C ALA A 111 -8.77 -10.75 -0.01
N GLY A 112 -9.92 -10.36 0.56
CA GLY A 112 -10.42 -10.98 1.78
C GLY A 112 -9.42 -10.78 2.95
N ASP A 113 -8.94 -11.87 3.52
CA ASP A 113 -8.09 -11.93 4.70
C ASP A 113 -6.58 -12.03 4.40
N GLY A 114 -6.17 -11.90 3.12
CA GLY A 114 -4.77 -12.08 2.75
C GLY A 114 -4.31 -11.33 1.54
N VAL A 115 -3.00 -11.33 1.32
CA VAL A 115 -2.39 -10.84 0.08
C VAL A 115 -2.52 -11.95 -0.97
N PRO A 116 -3.04 -11.65 -2.17
CA PRO A 116 -3.16 -12.64 -3.23
C PRO A 116 -1.81 -13.28 -3.58
N GLU A 117 -1.77 -14.62 -3.70
CA GLU A 117 -0.53 -15.36 -3.95
C GLU A 117 0.20 -14.92 -5.23
N TYR A 118 -0.53 -14.53 -6.28
CA TYR A 118 0.06 -14.08 -7.54
C TYR A 118 0.81 -12.74 -7.42
N LEU A 119 0.61 -12.01 -6.32
CA LEU A 119 1.33 -10.77 -5.99
C LEU A 119 2.54 -11.01 -5.09
N VAL A 120 2.73 -12.22 -4.54
CA VAL A 120 3.88 -12.56 -3.68
C VAL A 120 4.94 -13.37 -4.43
N THR A 121 5.25 -12.96 -5.65
CA THR A 121 6.22 -13.61 -6.51
C THR A 121 7.52 -12.80 -6.62
N GLN A 122 8.62 -13.47 -6.95
CA GLN A 122 9.90 -12.80 -7.16
C GLN A 122 9.82 -11.76 -8.30
N ASP A 123 9.06 -12.05 -9.36
CA ASP A 123 8.85 -11.12 -10.48
C ASP A 123 8.13 -9.84 -10.02
N PHE A 124 7.12 -9.97 -9.16
CA PHE A 124 6.43 -8.82 -8.58
C PHE A 124 7.39 -7.96 -7.74
N PHE A 125 8.19 -8.57 -6.88
CA PHE A 125 9.14 -7.83 -6.04
C PHE A 125 10.29 -7.23 -6.83
N ASN A 126 10.74 -7.88 -7.91
CA ASN A 126 11.73 -7.31 -8.82
C ASN A 126 11.17 -6.07 -9.56
N ALA A 127 9.93 -6.15 -10.05
CA ALA A 127 9.26 -5.03 -10.69
C ALA A 127 9.00 -3.88 -9.67
N LEU A 128 8.61 -4.21 -8.44
CA LEU A 128 8.47 -3.27 -7.35
C LEU A 128 9.78 -2.53 -7.07
N ARG A 129 10.88 -3.27 -6.96
CA ARG A 129 12.22 -2.70 -6.75
C ARG A 129 12.60 -1.75 -7.88
N ALA A 130 12.35 -2.14 -9.13
CA ALA A 130 12.65 -1.28 -10.29
C ALA A 130 11.79 0.00 -10.29
N CYS A 131 10.57 -0.06 -9.77
CA CYS A 131 9.65 1.07 -9.62
C CYS A 131 9.96 1.94 -8.39
N THR A 132 10.71 1.42 -7.42
CA THR A 132 11.20 2.17 -6.26
C THR A 132 12.56 2.78 -6.62
N GLY A 133 12.75 4.08 -6.40
CA GLY A 133 14.04 4.75 -6.67
C GLY A 133 15.18 4.17 -5.83
N ASP A 134 16.42 4.41 -6.23
CA ASP A 134 17.61 3.86 -5.57
C ASP A 134 17.67 4.17 -4.06
N ASN A 135 17.19 5.34 -3.68
CA ASN A 135 17.05 5.77 -2.28
C ASN A 135 15.61 5.66 -1.78
N GLY A 136 14.72 5.04 -2.56
CA GLY A 136 13.32 4.90 -2.21
C GLY A 136 13.07 3.79 -1.21
N VAL A 137 11.87 3.75 -0.67
CA VAL A 137 11.42 2.74 0.29
C VAL A 137 10.10 2.11 -0.15
N ALA A 138 10.01 0.79 -0.04
CA ALA A 138 8.78 0.04 -0.19
C ALA A 138 8.27 -0.34 1.21
N ILE A 139 7.01 0.00 1.51
CA ILE A 139 6.37 -0.26 2.80
C ILE A 139 5.18 -1.19 2.56
N PHE A 140 5.20 -2.35 3.20
CA PHE A 140 4.16 -3.36 3.05
C PHE A 140 3.24 -3.36 4.27
N ASN A 141 1.93 -3.25 4.04
CA ASN A 141 0.95 -3.68 5.00
C ASN A 141 0.69 -5.17 4.77
N THR A 142 0.97 -5.99 5.77
CA THR A 142 0.77 -7.43 5.70
C THR A 142 0.54 -7.96 7.11
N PHE A 143 -0.04 -9.14 7.22
CA PHE A 143 -0.15 -9.79 8.51
C PHE A 143 0.48 -11.19 8.48
N ALA A 144 0.94 -11.65 9.63
CA ALA A 144 1.43 -12.98 9.84
C ALA A 144 0.40 -13.78 10.64
N ASP A 145 -0.14 -14.84 10.05
CA ASP A 145 -0.90 -15.80 10.83
C ASP A 145 0.07 -16.66 11.64
N LEU A 146 0.04 -16.50 12.96
CA LEU A 146 0.92 -17.23 13.87
C LEU A 146 0.52 -18.71 14.02
N GLN A 147 -0.71 -19.07 13.66
CA GLN A 147 -1.16 -20.46 13.62
C GLN A 147 -0.68 -21.18 12.36
N PHE A 148 -0.51 -20.42 11.25
CA PHE A 148 -0.02 -20.92 9.97
C PHE A 148 1.21 -20.13 9.49
N PRO A 149 2.38 -20.27 10.12
CA PRO A 149 3.55 -19.41 9.86
C PRO A 149 4.22 -19.66 8.51
N ARG A 150 3.96 -20.77 7.82
CA ARG A 150 4.65 -21.13 6.56
C ARG A 150 4.41 -20.14 5.42
N PRO A 151 3.16 -19.69 5.14
CA PRO A 151 2.94 -18.70 4.08
C PRO A 151 3.72 -17.41 4.31
N TYR A 152 3.75 -16.92 5.55
CA TYR A 152 4.51 -15.72 5.88
C TYR A 152 6.02 -15.91 5.77
N ALA A 153 6.53 -17.08 6.13
CA ALA A 153 7.95 -17.42 5.97
C ALA A 153 8.34 -17.47 4.47
N HIS A 154 7.49 -18.01 3.60
CA HIS A 154 7.69 -18.01 2.15
C HIS A 154 7.64 -16.60 1.58
N PHE A 155 6.68 -15.78 2.00
CA PHE A 155 6.61 -14.36 1.65
C PHE A 155 7.92 -13.64 1.98
N LEU A 156 8.41 -13.76 3.22
CA LEU A 156 9.67 -13.14 3.63
C LEU A 156 10.88 -13.67 2.87
N ALA A 157 10.93 -14.96 2.57
CA ALA A 157 12.02 -15.56 1.80
C ALA A 157 12.06 -15.00 0.38
N THR A 158 10.91 -14.91 -0.29
CA THR A 158 10.79 -14.34 -1.64
C THR A 158 11.14 -12.86 -1.65
N LEU A 159 10.67 -12.11 -0.65
CA LEU A 159 10.96 -10.69 -0.50
C LEU A 159 12.47 -10.45 -0.32
N ARG A 160 13.15 -11.24 0.52
CA ARG A 160 14.60 -11.18 0.76
C ARG A 160 15.43 -11.50 -0.47
N ALA A 161 14.92 -12.33 -1.36
CA ALA A 161 15.60 -12.64 -2.64
C ALA A 161 15.61 -11.47 -3.62
N SER A 162 14.72 -10.49 -3.45
CA SER A 162 14.53 -9.37 -4.38
C SER A 162 14.95 -8.02 -3.81
N LEU A 163 14.86 -7.82 -2.49
CA LEU A 163 15.13 -6.54 -1.84
C LEU A 163 16.40 -6.61 -0.98
N PRO A 164 17.26 -5.56 -1.01
CA PRO A 164 18.58 -5.58 -0.38
C PRO A 164 18.54 -5.52 1.15
N ALA A 165 17.51 -4.91 1.70
CA ALA A 165 17.32 -4.76 3.15
C ALA A 165 15.83 -4.82 3.50
N ILE A 166 15.50 -5.45 4.62
CA ILE A 166 14.14 -5.56 5.13
C ILE A 166 14.16 -5.29 6.62
N VAL A 167 13.26 -4.41 7.07
CA VAL A 167 12.98 -4.16 8.49
C VAL A 167 11.54 -4.57 8.77
N LEU A 168 11.33 -5.34 9.83
CA LEU A 168 10.02 -5.80 10.24
C LEU A 168 9.54 -4.99 11.44
N TYR A 169 8.37 -4.41 11.32
CA TYR A 169 7.67 -3.75 12.42
C TYR A 169 6.48 -4.60 12.81
N ARG A 170 6.44 -5.01 14.05
CA ARG A 170 5.34 -5.76 14.62
C ARG A 170 4.73 -4.95 15.75
N PRO A 171 3.49 -4.51 15.62
CA PRO A 171 2.81 -3.86 16.75
C PRO A 171 2.50 -4.92 17.82
N ASP A 172 2.84 -4.62 19.05
CA ASP A 172 2.43 -5.39 20.22
C ASP A 172 1.08 -4.85 20.70
N TYR A 173 -0.02 -5.53 20.37
CA TYR A 173 -1.34 -5.30 20.97
C TYR A 173 -1.90 -6.58 21.57
#